data_b023a22e0c11a0b503d4506002d1cdad
#
_entry.id   b023a22e0c11a0b503d4506002d1cdad
#
_cell.length_a   1.000
_cell.length_b   1.000
_cell.length_c   1.000
_cell.angle_alpha   90.00
_cell.angle_beta   90.00
_cell.angle_gamma   90.00
#
_symmetry.space_group_name_H-M   'P 1'
#
loop_
_entity.id
_entity.type
_entity.pdbx_description
1 polymer ?
#
loop_
_entity_poly.entity_id
_entity_poly.type
_entity_poly.pdbx_seq_one_letter_code
_entity_poly.pdbx_strand_id
1 'polypeptide(L)'
;AAVYVIFLSAAAMNSPPKSNFINRITGLPEMHRKGIGHNLNTRAAAMRYAREQGKAYKDITVIVAHLGGGITVNLHHNGRIEDCVNDEEGPFSPERAGGLPMYDVIHRSFEEGQSDKSMMKLVKSRGDLLDHLGTTDCREVEHRIQNGDAHAKLIYDAMALNVAKFIGKTAPGVCGKVDAILLTGGITYSDSIDEEIRRRVSFIAPVIVYPGEDEMQSLAFGCLRVLRGEETARTYTKVE
;
A
#
# COMPACT_ATOMS: atom_id res chain seq x y z
N ALA A 1 -10.20 3.17 27.16
CA ALA A 1 -8.73 3.29 27.37
C ALA A 1 -7.95 2.16 26.67
N ALA A 2 -8.35 0.88 26.82
CA ALA A 2 -7.66 -0.25 26.19
C ALA A 2 -7.68 -0.19 24.64
N VAL A 3 -8.79 0.21 24.04
CA VAL A 3 -8.92 0.36 22.56
C VAL A 3 -8.00 1.44 22.02
N TYR A 4 -7.81 2.54 22.74
CA TYR A 4 -6.91 3.63 22.33
C TYR A 4 -5.42 3.21 22.36
N VAL A 5 -5.01 2.46 23.38
CA VAL A 5 -3.64 1.95 23.51
C VAL A 5 -3.30 0.95 22.40
N ILE A 6 -4.28 0.16 21.96
CA ILE A 6 -4.09 -0.86 20.93
C ILE A 6 -4.02 -0.21 19.54
N PHE A 7 -4.83 0.80 19.25
CA PHE A 7 -4.77 1.54 17.99
C PHE A 7 -3.43 2.28 17.84
N LEU A 8 -2.96 2.93 18.91
CA LEU A 8 -1.64 3.58 18.96
C LEU A 8 -0.49 2.57 18.89
N SER A 9 -0.62 1.40 19.53
CA SER A 9 0.41 0.37 19.46
C SER A 9 0.50 -0.26 18.07
N ALA A 10 -0.62 -0.48 17.39
CA ALA A 10 -0.62 -0.97 16.01
C ALA A 10 0.06 0.03 15.05
N ALA A 11 -0.25 1.32 15.16
CA ALA A 11 0.42 2.36 14.38
C ALA A 11 1.91 2.51 14.74
N ALA A 12 2.27 2.44 16.03
CA ALA A 12 3.65 2.50 16.48
C ALA A 12 4.46 1.23 16.16
N MET A 13 3.79 0.06 16.12
CA MET A 13 4.41 -1.21 15.74
C MET A 13 4.68 -1.30 14.24
N ASN A 14 3.96 -0.55 13.43
CA ASN A 14 4.05 -0.57 11.97
C ASN A 14 4.97 0.53 11.39
N SER A 15 5.37 1.50 12.19
CA SER A 15 6.42 2.43 11.76
C SER A 15 7.74 1.67 11.67
N PRO A 16 8.46 1.74 10.54
CA PRO A 16 9.79 1.15 10.45
C PRO A 16 10.63 1.67 11.61
N PRO A 17 11.32 0.79 12.37
CA PRO A 17 12.18 1.26 13.44
C PRO A 17 13.23 2.22 12.88
N LYS A 18 13.70 3.16 13.69
CA LYS A 18 14.76 4.12 13.31
C LYS A 18 16.01 3.44 12.69
N SER A 19 16.19 2.13 12.93
CA SER A 19 17.26 1.31 12.38
C SER A 19 17.20 1.10 10.86
N ASN A 20 16.04 1.29 10.19
CA ASN A 20 15.92 1.20 8.74
C ASN A 20 15.89 2.57 8.07
N PHE A 21 16.80 3.40 8.47
CA PHE A 21 16.94 4.75 7.95
C PHE A 21 17.15 4.78 6.43
N ILE A 22 17.78 3.75 5.86
CA ILE A 22 18.11 3.71 4.44
C ILE A 22 16.87 3.86 3.53
N ASN A 23 15.77 3.20 3.87
CA ASN A 23 14.54 3.27 3.07
C ASN A 23 13.76 4.59 3.23
N ARG A 24 14.16 5.45 4.15
CA ARG A 24 13.54 6.76 4.39
C ARG A 24 14.33 7.92 3.80
N ILE A 25 15.57 7.67 3.39
CA ILE A 25 16.45 8.70 2.85
C ILE A 25 15.94 9.10 1.45
N THR A 26 15.87 10.40 1.22
CA THR A 26 15.62 11.01 -0.08
C THR A 26 16.84 11.79 -0.54
N GLY A 27 16.76 12.40 -1.71
CA GLY A 27 17.82 13.29 -2.20
C GLY A 27 17.94 14.61 -1.44
N LEU A 28 16.97 14.94 -0.57
CA LEU A 28 16.98 16.15 0.25
C LEU A 28 17.00 15.74 1.74
N PRO A 29 18.01 16.18 2.52
CA PRO A 29 18.18 15.76 3.91
C PRO A 29 17.00 16.08 4.84
N GLU A 30 16.26 17.14 4.55
CA GLU A 30 15.10 17.60 5.32
C GLU A 30 13.80 16.90 4.94
N MET A 31 13.77 16.17 3.83
CA MET A 31 12.60 15.44 3.37
C MET A 31 12.80 13.93 3.53
N HIS A 32 11.92 13.30 4.29
CA HIS A 32 11.99 11.86 4.54
C HIS A 32 10.73 11.17 4.05
N ARG A 33 10.90 9.97 3.47
CA ARG A 33 9.75 9.09 3.18
C ARG A 33 9.04 8.71 4.46
N LYS A 34 7.71 8.71 4.43
CA LYS A 34 6.87 8.40 5.59
C LYS A 34 6.43 6.94 5.52
N GLY A 35 6.50 6.24 6.64
CA GLY A 35 5.99 4.86 6.77
C GLY A 35 4.48 4.82 7.07
N ILE A 36 3.68 5.64 6.40
CA ILE A 36 2.23 5.73 6.57
C ILE A 36 1.54 4.98 5.44
N GLY A 37 0.54 4.16 5.74
CA GLY A 37 -0.20 3.39 4.74
C GLY A 37 -1.11 2.36 5.41
N HIS A 38 -1.67 1.43 4.63
CA HIS A 38 -2.55 0.35 5.11
C HIS A 38 -1.76 -0.76 5.86
N ASN A 39 -0.93 -0.33 6.81
CA ASN A 39 0.06 -1.18 7.48
C ASN A 39 -0.57 -2.33 8.28
N LEU A 40 -1.75 -2.13 8.85
CA LEU A 40 -2.49 -3.19 9.56
C LEU A 40 -2.91 -4.31 8.61
N ASN A 41 -3.50 -3.95 7.48
CA ASN A 41 -4.01 -4.90 6.49
C ASN A 41 -2.86 -5.67 5.84
N THR A 42 -1.79 -4.97 5.44
CA THR A 42 -0.62 -5.63 4.85
C THR A 42 0.07 -6.57 5.83
N ARG A 43 0.18 -6.18 7.12
CA ARG A 43 0.73 -7.05 8.16
C ARG A 43 -0.15 -8.26 8.41
N ALA A 44 -1.49 -8.09 8.44
CA ALA A 44 -2.41 -9.20 8.62
C ALA A 44 -2.30 -10.22 7.47
N ALA A 45 -2.22 -9.76 6.21
CA ALA A 45 -2.00 -10.62 5.06
C ALA A 45 -0.67 -11.36 5.15
N ALA A 46 0.43 -10.67 5.52
CA ALA A 46 1.74 -11.30 5.70
C ALA A 46 1.74 -12.35 6.81
N MET A 47 1.08 -12.08 7.95
CA MET A 47 0.95 -13.03 9.05
C MET A 47 0.06 -14.23 8.69
N ARG A 48 -0.99 -14.01 7.90
CA ARG A 48 -1.82 -15.08 7.34
C ARG A 48 -0.99 -16.00 6.47
N TYR A 49 -0.23 -15.45 5.54
CA TYR A 49 0.68 -16.21 4.68
C TYR A 49 1.68 -17.02 5.50
N ALA A 50 2.36 -16.40 6.47
CA ALA A 50 3.30 -17.10 7.34
C ALA A 50 2.67 -18.32 8.02
N ARG A 51 1.48 -18.16 8.60
CA ARG A 51 0.72 -19.25 9.24
C ARG A 51 0.35 -20.37 8.26
N GLU A 52 -0.12 -20.03 7.05
CA GLU A 52 -0.45 -20.99 6.00
C GLU A 52 0.79 -21.78 5.53
N GLN A 53 1.99 -21.16 5.60
CA GLN A 53 3.26 -21.82 5.31
C GLN A 53 3.89 -22.55 6.51
N GLY A 54 3.24 -22.54 7.69
CA GLY A 54 3.81 -23.12 8.92
C GLY A 54 5.05 -22.41 9.44
N LYS A 55 5.25 -21.12 9.06
CA LYS A 55 6.40 -20.28 9.41
C LYS A 55 6.02 -19.19 10.42
N ALA A 56 7.00 -18.69 11.17
CA ALA A 56 6.80 -17.47 11.94
C ALA A 56 6.88 -16.23 11.00
N TYR A 57 6.19 -15.17 11.37
CA TYR A 57 6.18 -13.92 10.58
C TYR A 57 7.60 -13.34 10.35
N LYS A 58 8.53 -13.57 11.27
CA LYS A 58 9.93 -13.14 11.14
C LYS A 58 10.73 -13.95 10.12
N ASP A 59 10.25 -15.12 9.74
CA ASP A 59 10.96 -16.07 8.88
C ASP A 59 10.44 -16.04 7.43
N ILE A 60 9.61 -15.05 7.09
CA ILE A 60 9.12 -14.81 5.74
C ILE A 60 9.60 -13.48 5.19
N THR A 61 9.70 -13.41 3.87
CA THR A 61 9.93 -12.18 3.11
C THR A 61 8.87 -12.06 2.04
N VAL A 62 7.95 -11.11 2.19
CA VAL A 62 6.84 -10.93 1.25
C VAL A 62 6.64 -9.47 0.88
N ILE A 63 6.22 -9.24 -0.35
CA ILE A 63 5.72 -7.93 -0.78
C ILE A 63 4.19 -7.99 -0.74
N VAL A 64 3.56 -7.07 -0.03
CA VAL A 64 2.11 -7.00 0.07
C VAL A 64 1.62 -5.73 -0.58
N ALA A 65 0.78 -5.86 -1.61
CA ALA A 65 0.06 -4.75 -2.22
C ALA A 65 -1.39 -4.76 -1.72
N HIS A 66 -1.76 -3.73 -0.96
CA HIS A 66 -3.14 -3.48 -0.56
C HIS A 66 -3.80 -2.58 -1.59
N LEU A 67 -4.83 -3.10 -2.25
CA LEU A 67 -5.54 -2.48 -3.37
C LEU A 67 -6.95 -2.06 -2.92
N GLY A 68 -7.08 -0.83 -2.49
CA GLY A 68 -8.34 -0.22 -2.04
C GLY A 68 -8.56 1.14 -2.70
N GLY A 69 -9.39 2.01 -2.10
CA GLY A 69 -9.54 3.41 -2.53
C GLY A 69 -8.20 4.15 -2.58
N GLY A 70 -7.29 3.84 -1.65
CA GLY A 70 -5.85 4.11 -1.74
C GLY A 70 -5.06 2.82 -1.91
N ILE A 71 -3.85 2.88 -2.49
CA ILE A 71 -2.99 1.72 -2.69
C ILE A 71 -1.71 1.88 -1.87
N THR A 72 -1.30 0.80 -1.20
CA THR A 72 -0.06 0.73 -0.42
C THR A 72 0.71 -0.53 -0.81
N VAL A 73 2.01 -0.41 -1.05
CA VAL A 73 2.90 -1.56 -1.30
C VAL A 73 3.95 -1.62 -0.20
N ASN A 74 3.93 -2.70 0.58
CA ASN A 74 4.83 -2.89 1.71
C ASN A 74 5.73 -4.12 1.51
N LEU A 75 7.02 -3.95 1.84
CA LEU A 75 7.96 -5.05 1.99
C LEU A 75 7.97 -5.49 3.46
N HIS A 76 7.60 -6.74 3.69
CA HIS A 76 7.71 -7.39 5.00
C HIS A 76 8.92 -8.31 5.03
N HIS A 77 9.83 -8.07 5.95
CA HIS A 77 11.05 -8.84 6.12
C HIS A 77 11.48 -8.84 7.59
N ASN A 78 12.01 -9.96 8.09
CA ASN A 78 12.50 -10.09 9.48
C ASN A 78 11.46 -9.68 10.53
N GLY A 79 10.17 -10.02 10.33
CA GLY A 79 9.07 -9.75 11.27
C GLY A 79 8.63 -8.29 11.35
N ARG A 80 8.96 -7.47 10.35
CA ARG A 80 8.61 -6.03 10.32
C ARG A 80 8.32 -5.57 8.89
N ILE A 81 7.73 -4.36 8.79
CA ILE A 81 7.65 -3.63 7.54
C ILE A 81 9.00 -2.94 7.32
N GLU A 82 9.73 -3.38 6.31
CA GLU A 82 11.06 -2.89 5.96
C GLU A 82 10.99 -1.66 5.05
N ASP A 83 10.04 -1.65 4.10
CA ASP A 83 9.74 -0.54 3.22
C ASP A 83 8.24 -0.36 3.06
N CYS A 84 7.79 0.89 2.94
CA CYS A 84 6.40 1.25 2.76
C CYS A 84 6.29 2.29 1.66
N VAL A 85 5.60 1.92 0.59
CA VAL A 85 5.22 2.83 -0.50
C VAL A 85 3.76 3.19 -0.31
N ASN A 86 3.51 4.46 0.00
CA ASN A 86 2.18 4.99 0.30
C ASN A 86 1.58 5.79 -0.87
N ASP A 87 0.44 6.42 -0.64
CA ASP A 87 -0.30 7.22 -1.61
C ASP A 87 0.40 8.54 -2.04
N GLU A 88 1.44 9.00 -1.30
CA GLU A 88 2.18 10.21 -1.67
C GLU A 88 3.21 9.96 -2.80
N GLU A 89 3.71 8.74 -2.93
CA GLU A 89 4.78 8.37 -3.86
C GLU A 89 4.53 7.06 -4.62
N GLY A 90 3.42 6.41 -4.32
CA GLY A 90 3.04 5.10 -4.85
C GLY A 90 2.26 5.14 -6.16
N PRO A 91 1.62 4.03 -6.52
CA PRO A 91 0.75 3.97 -7.68
C PRO A 91 -0.47 4.88 -7.47
N PHE A 92 -1.01 5.43 -8.56
CA PHE A 92 -2.33 6.04 -8.48
C PHE A 92 -3.41 4.96 -8.22
N SER A 93 -4.51 5.37 -7.64
CA SER A 93 -5.56 4.49 -7.16
C SER A 93 -6.94 5.05 -7.51
N PRO A 94 -8.06 4.43 -7.14
CA PRO A 94 -9.38 5.02 -7.35
C PRO A 94 -9.57 6.43 -6.77
N GLU A 95 -8.88 6.76 -5.67
CA GLU A 95 -9.08 8.02 -4.93
C GLU A 95 -7.81 8.82 -4.66
N ARG A 96 -6.66 8.43 -5.23
CA ARG A 96 -5.37 9.08 -4.98
C ARG A 96 -4.55 9.18 -6.25
N ALA A 97 -3.95 10.36 -6.49
CA ALA A 97 -3.12 10.61 -7.66
C ALA A 97 -1.82 9.79 -7.68
N GLY A 98 -1.36 9.33 -6.50
CA GLY A 98 -0.05 8.67 -6.39
C GLY A 98 1.12 9.61 -6.63
N GLY A 99 2.26 9.05 -6.97
CA GLY A 99 3.47 9.81 -7.31
C GLY A 99 3.33 10.52 -8.65
N LEU A 100 3.44 11.84 -8.62
CA LEU A 100 3.35 12.72 -9.79
C LEU A 100 4.73 13.21 -10.23
N PRO A 101 4.90 13.64 -11.49
CA PRO A 101 6.09 14.36 -11.93
C PRO A 101 6.31 15.62 -11.08
N MET A 102 7.43 15.65 -10.36
CA MET A 102 7.68 16.69 -9.34
C MET A 102 7.67 18.11 -9.91
N TYR A 103 8.26 18.30 -11.07
CA TYR A 103 8.32 19.64 -11.68
C TYR A 103 6.92 20.15 -12.05
N ASP A 104 6.05 19.28 -12.55
CA ASP A 104 4.67 19.66 -12.89
C ASP A 104 3.88 20.03 -11.63
N VAL A 105 4.09 19.29 -10.52
CA VAL A 105 3.48 19.61 -9.21
C VAL A 105 3.95 20.99 -8.72
N ILE A 106 5.26 21.29 -8.82
CA ILE A 106 5.82 22.58 -8.44
C ILE A 106 5.22 23.68 -9.30
N HIS A 107 5.25 23.56 -10.62
CA HIS A 107 4.69 24.59 -11.52
C HIS A 107 3.22 24.83 -11.23
N ARG A 108 2.42 23.76 -11.10
CA ARG A 108 1.00 23.86 -10.81
C ARG A 108 0.71 24.52 -9.46
N SER A 109 1.59 24.34 -8.47
CA SER A 109 1.41 24.98 -7.15
C SER A 109 1.52 26.49 -7.17
N PHE A 110 2.14 27.05 -8.19
CA PHE A 110 2.30 28.50 -8.39
C PHE A 110 1.33 29.10 -9.43
N GLU A 111 0.42 28.31 -9.98
CA GLU A 111 -0.64 28.82 -10.85
C GLU A 111 -1.61 29.73 -10.05
N GLU A 112 -2.17 30.74 -10.73
CA GLU A 112 -3.12 31.65 -10.11
C GLU A 112 -4.32 30.90 -9.52
N GLY A 113 -4.71 31.24 -8.30
CA GLY A 113 -5.81 30.61 -7.59
C GLY A 113 -5.45 29.30 -6.85
N GLN A 114 -4.21 28.82 -6.94
CA GLN A 114 -3.76 27.65 -6.18
C GLN A 114 -3.39 28.00 -4.73
N SER A 115 -3.54 27.03 -3.86
CA SER A 115 -3.18 27.08 -2.44
C SER A 115 -2.78 25.68 -2.00
N ASP A 116 -2.12 25.56 -0.83
CA ASP A 116 -1.84 24.26 -0.20
C ASP A 116 -3.11 23.38 -0.14
N LYS A 117 -4.23 23.96 0.33
CA LYS A 117 -5.50 23.25 0.43
C LYS A 117 -6.03 22.73 -0.91
N SER A 118 -5.95 23.55 -1.98
CA SER A 118 -6.41 23.13 -3.31
C SER A 118 -5.52 22.05 -3.90
N MET A 119 -4.20 22.18 -3.74
CA MET A 119 -3.24 21.17 -4.19
C MET A 119 -3.38 19.86 -3.44
N MET A 120 -3.54 19.89 -2.10
CA MET A 120 -3.82 18.69 -1.31
C MET A 120 -5.12 18.01 -1.72
N LYS A 121 -6.17 18.78 -2.04
CA LYS A 121 -7.43 18.22 -2.56
C LYS A 121 -7.22 17.57 -3.93
N LEU A 122 -6.40 18.18 -4.80
CA LEU A 122 -6.09 17.63 -6.11
C LEU A 122 -5.47 16.23 -6.00
N VAL A 123 -4.46 16.06 -5.15
CA VAL A 123 -3.72 14.79 -5.06
C VAL A 123 -4.43 13.72 -4.21
N LYS A 124 -5.34 14.12 -3.30
CA LYS A 124 -5.99 13.19 -2.35
C LYS A 124 -7.45 12.89 -2.66
N SER A 125 -8.07 13.57 -3.60
CA SER A 125 -9.52 13.42 -3.83
C SER A 125 -9.96 13.73 -5.25
N ARG A 126 -9.02 13.93 -6.19
CA ARG A 126 -9.34 14.22 -7.59
C ARG A 126 -8.29 13.61 -8.50
N GLY A 127 -7.16 13.50 -8.47
CA GLY A 127 -6.20 12.96 -9.43
C GLY A 127 -6.11 11.43 -9.39
N ASP A 128 -7.04 10.73 -10.04
CA ASP A 128 -7.19 9.29 -9.90
C ASP A 128 -8.18 8.73 -10.95
N LEU A 129 -8.79 7.57 -10.74
CA LEU A 129 -9.86 7.08 -11.60
C LEU A 129 -11.02 8.08 -11.72
N LEU A 130 -11.29 8.85 -10.66
CA LEU A 130 -12.36 9.86 -10.67
C LEU A 130 -12.10 10.95 -11.71
N ASP A 131 -10.89 11.51 -11.77
CA ASP A 131 -10.55 12.55 -12.75
C ASP A 131 -10.45 11.98 -14.19
N HIS A 132 -9.99 10.73 -14.35
CA HIS A 132 -9.88 10.11 -15.67
C HIS A 132 -11.21 9.57 -16.20
N LEU A 133 -12.06 8.99 -15.33
CA LEU A 133 -13.23 8.20 -15.73
C LEU A 133 -14.54 8.68 -15.14
N GLY A 134 -14.52 9.65 -14.20
CA GLY A 134 -15.69 10.18 -13.50
C GLY A 134 -16.25 9.26 -12.41
N THR A 135 -15.56 8.17 -12.08
CA THR A 135 -15.99 7.20 -11.06
C THR A 135 -14.81 6.61 -10.28
N THR A 136 -15.03 6.25 -9.03
CA THR A 136 -14.08 5.49 -8.19
C THR A 136 -14.48 4.01 -8.09
N ASP A 137 -15.63 3.62 -8.63
CA ASP A 137 -16.12 2.24 -8.57
C ASP A 137 -15.49 1.39 -9.69
N CYS A 138 -14.52 0.55 -9.30
CA CYS A 138 -13.85 -0.35 -10.23
C CYS A 138 -14.80 -1.31 -10.96
N ARG A 139 -15.94 -1.66 -10.36
CA ARG A 139 -16.96 -2.52 -11.00
C ARG A 139 -17.63 -1.80 -12.16
N GLU A 140 -17.89 -0.51 -12.02
CA GLU A 140 -18.39 0.34 -13.10
C GLU A 140 -17.37 0.44 -14.23
N VAL A 141 -16.09 0.64 -13.89
CA VAL A 141 -15.00 0.67 -14.88
C VAL A 141 -14.92 -0.63 -15.66
N GLU A 142 -14.99 -1.77 -14.99
CA GLU A 142 -14.99 -3.09 -15.65
C GLU A 142 -16.20 -3.30 -16.54
N HIS A 143 -17.39 -2.90 -16.12
CA HIS A 143 -18.57 -2.94 -16.95
C HIS A 143 -18.42 -2.08 -18.22
N ARG A 144 -17.82 -0.88 -18.11
CA ARG A 144 -17.52 -0.04 -19.28
C ARG A 144 -16.52 -0.72 -20.22
N ILE A 145 -15.47 -1.36 -19.66
CA ILE A 145 -14.49 -2.12 -20.46
C ILE A 145 -15.16 -3.26 -21.22
N GLN A 146 -16.02 -4.04 -20.56
CA GLN A 146 -16.78 -5.12 -21.20
C GLN A 146 -17.69 -4.63 -22.35
N ASN A 147 -18.18 -3.39 -22.25
CA ASN A 147 -18.95 -2.73 -23.30
C ASN A 147 -18.10 -1.99 -24.36
N GLY A 148 -16.78 -2.20 -24.36
CA GLY A 148 -15.88 -1.71 -25.41
C GLY A 148 -15.31 -0.31 -25.16
N ASP A 149 -15.38 0.24 -23.94
CA ASP A 149 -14.76 1.52 -23.59
C ASP A 149 -13.22 1.37 -23.54
N ALA A 150 -12.56 1.69 -24.64
CA ALA A 150 -11.11 1.59 -24.77
C ALA A 150 -10.36 2.58 -23.86
N HIS A 151 -10.98 3.72 -23.53
CA HIS A 151 -10.36 4.70 -22.62
C HIS A 151 -10.37 4.17 -21.19
N ALA A 152 -11.51 3.64 -20.73
CA ALA A 152 -11.58 3.00 -19.41
C ALA A 152 -10.56 1.86 -19.28
N LYS A 153 -10.43 1.02 -20.33
CA LYS A 153 -9.42 -0.04 -20.36
C LYS A 153 -8.00 0.50 -20.23
N LEU A 154 -7.65 1.54 -20.99
CA LEU A 154 -6.32 2.15 -20.95
C LEU A 154 -5.95 2.64 -19.54
N ILE A 155 -6.87 3.35 -18.87
CA ILE A 155 -6.64 3.88 -17.52
C ILE A 155 -6.53 2.75 -16.49
N TYR A 156 -7.38 1.72 -16.61
CA TYR A 156 -7.38 0.59 -15.70
C TYR A 156 -6.10 -0.26 -15.83
N ASP A 157 -5.66 -0.52 -17.07
CA ASP A 157 -4.39 -1.18 -17.35
C ASP A 157 -3.18 -0.36 -16.86
N ALA A 158 -3.25 0.97 -16.95
CA ALA A 158 -2.21 1.85 -16.43
C ALA A 158 -2.12 1.80 -14.90
N MET A 159 -3.25 1.70 -14.19
CA MET A 159 -3.28 1.52 -12.74
C MET A 159 -2.63 0.17 -12.35
N ALA A 160 -3.00 -0.92 -13.00
CA ALA A 160 -2.40 -2.23 -12.76
C ALA A 160 -0.88 -2.24 -13.03
N LEU A 161 -0.45 -1.60 -14.15
CA LEU A 161 0.96 -1.43 -14.47
C LEU A 161 1.71 -0.63 -13.41
N ASN A 162 1.10 0.44 -12.88
CA ASN A 162 1.71 1.23 -11.81
C ASN A 162 1.90 0.38 -10.54
N VAL A 163 0.89 -0.38 -10.11
CA VAL A 163 1.02 -1.32 -8.98
C VAL A 163 2.19 -2.29 -9.21
N ALA A 164 2.25 -2.91 -10.38
CA ALA A 164 3.34 -3.84 -10.73
C ALA A 164 4.73 -3.18 -10.67
N LYS A 165 4.86 -1.94 -11.16
CA LYS A 165 6.12 -1.17 -11.06
C LYS A 165 6.55 -0.95 -9.62
N PHE A 166 5.62 -0.64 -8.72
CA PHE A 166 5.94 -0.40 -7.32
C PHE A 166 6.24 -1.70 -6.55
N ILE A 167 5.59 -2.82 -6.91
CA ILE A 167 6.00 -4.14 -6.44
C ILE A 167 7.45 -4.42 -6.86
N GLY A 168 7.78 -4.20 -8.14
CA GLY A 168 9.14 -4.33 -8.65
C GLY A 168 10.14 -3.40 -7.97
N LYS A 169 9.75 -2.16 -7.67
CA LYS A 169 10.59 -1.16 -6.98
C LYS A 169 10.97 -1.59 -5.55
N THR A 170 10.12 -2.35 -4.87
CA THR A 170 10.37 -2.82 -3.50
C THR A 170 11.26 -4.07 -3.42
N ALA A 171 11.25 -4.92 -4.43
CA ALA A 171 12.01 -6.16 -4.45
C ALA A 171 13.55 -6.00 -4.26
N PRO A 172 14.22 -4.96 -4.79
CA PRO A 172 15.64 -4.71 -4.55
C PRO A 172 15.98 -4.50 -3.07
N GLY A 173 15.04 -4.06 -2.23
CA GLY A 173 15.27 -3.92 -0.79
C GLY A 173 15.73 -5.20 -0.09
N VAL A 174 15.46 -6.36 -0.69
CA VAL A 174 15.89 -7.70 -0.24
C VAL A 174 16.64 -8.46 -1.33
N CYS A 175 17.25 -7.75 -2.28
CA CYS A 175 18.00 -8.32 -3.41
C CYS A 175 17.18 -9.36 -4.21
N GLY A 176 15.87 -9.13 -4.35
CA GLY A 176 14.94 -10.00 -5.05
C GLY A 176 14.59 -11.31 -4.32
N LYS A 177 15.05 -11.52 -3.10
CA LYS A 177 14.75 -12.71 -2.30
C LYS A 177 13.37 -12.57 -1.63
N VAL A 178 12.34 -12.82 -2.40
CA VAL A 178 10.92 -12.69 -1.99
C VAL A 178 10.27 -14.07 -2.03
N ASP A 179 9.62 -14.48 -0.93
CA ASP A 179 8.91 -15.77 -0.85
C ASP A 179 7.59 -15.72 -1.65
N ALA A 180 6.86 -14.60 -1.56
CA ALA A 180 5.60 -14.39 -2.27
C ALA A 180 5.27 -12.90 -2.41
N ILE A 181 4.43 -12.58 -3.40
CA ILE A 181 3.74 -11.31 -3.57
C ILE A 181 2.28 -11.54 -3.16
N LEU A 182 1.78 -10.77 -2.21
CA LEU A 182 0.42 -10.88 -1.71
C LEU A 182 -0.41 -9.69 -2.21
N LEU A 183 -1.53 -9.95 -2.85
CA LEU A 183 -2.52 -8.94 -3.22
C LEU A 183 -3.69 -9.01 -2.26
N THR A 184 -4.14 -7.88 -1.72
CA THR A 184 -5.26 -7.78 -0.79
C THR A 184 -6.00 -6.45 -0.99
N GLY A 185 -7.15 -6.28 -0.34
CA GLY A 185 -8.00 -5.10 -0.50
C GLY A 185 -9.20 -5.36 -1.39
N GLY A 186 -10.13 -4.40 -1.44
CA GLY A 186 -11.41 -4.55 -2.13
C GLY A 186 -11.29 -4.69 -3.66
N ILE A 187 -10.25 -4.13 -4.27
CA ILE A 187 -10.04 -4.21 -5.72
C ILE A 187 -9.67 -5.64 -6.15
N THR A 188 -9.08 -6.45 -5.26
CA THR A 188 -8.69 -7.83 -5.59
C THR A 188 -9.86 -8.82 -5.74
N TYR A 189 -11.11 -8.34 -5.70
CA TYR A 189 -12.24 -9.09 -6.23
C TYR A 189 -12.32 -9.03 -7.77
N SER A 190 -11.45 -8.21 -8.40
CA SER A 190 -11.32 -8.09 -9.86
C SER A 190 -10.28 -9.04 -10.39
N ASP A 191 -10.71 -10.12 -11.03
CA ASP A 191 -9.80 -11.07 -11.66
C ASP A 191 -8.93 -10.39 -12.73
N SER A 192 -9.46 -9.39 -13.45
CA SER A 192 -8.74 -8.73 -14.53
C SER A 192 -7.54 -7.93 -14.06
N ILE A 193 -7.65 -7.20 -12.94
CA ILE A 193 -6.53 -6.48 -12.31
C ILE A 193 -5.50 -7.45 -11.74
N ASP A 194 -5.96 -8.48 -11.07
CA ASP A 194 -5.08 -9.47 -10.45
C ASP A 194 -4.25 -10.21 -11.50
N GLU A 195 -4.87 -10.62 -12.60
CA GLU A 195 -4.19 -11.26 -13.73
C GLU A 195 -3.16 -10.33 -14.38
N GLU A 196 -3.50 -9.05 -14.59
CA GLU A 196 -2.61 -8.09 -15.20
C GLU A 196 -1.39 -7.77 -14.32
N ILE A 197 -1.60 -7.66 -12.99
CA ILE A 197 -0.50 -7.51 -12.03
C ILE A 197 0.34 -8.78 -12.00
N ARG A 198 -0.29 -9.96 -11.86
CA ARG A 198 0.38 -11.26 -11.81
C ARG A 198 1.28 -11.47 -13.01
N ARG A 199 0.76 -11.22 -14.22
CA ARG A 199 1.52 -11.35 -15.47
C ARG A 199 2.82 -10.54 -15.46
N ARG A 200 2.81 -9.38 -14.80
CA ARG A 200 3.93 -8.43 -14.77
C ARG A 200 4.96 -8.70 -13.68
N VAL A 201 4.57 -9.38 -12.58
CA VAL A 201 5.45 -9.53 -11.40
C VAL A 201 5.80 -10.96 -11.05
N SER A 202 5.22 -11.97 -11.74
CA SER A 202 5.48 -13.40 -11.47
C SER A 202 6.94 -13.82 -11.61
N PHE A 203 7.75 -13.03 -12.30
CA PHE A 203 9.19 -13.27 -12.42
C PHE A 203 9.94 -12.97 -11.10
N ILE A 204 9.34 -12.22 -10.18
CA ILE A 204 9.93 -11.90 -8.87
C ILE A 204 9.63 -13.03 -7.88
N ALA A 205 8.34 -13.39 -7.72
CA ALA A 205 7.88 -14.42 -6.80
C ALA A 205 6.45 -14.86 -7.15
N PRO A 206 5.96 -16.01 -6.60
CA PRO A 206 4.55 -16.41 -6.73
C PRO A 206 3.60 -15.33 -6.21
N VAL A 207 2.49 -15.11 -6.93
CA VAL A 207 1.44 -14.16 -6.55
C VAL A 207 0.28 -14.89 -5.90
N ILE A 208 -0.08 -14.49 -4.69
CA ILE A 208 -1.21 -15.02 -3.92
C ILE A 208 -2.19 -13.90 -3.64
N VAL A 209 -3.48 -14.16 -3.82
CA VAL A 209 -4.55 -13.18 -3.61
C VAL A 209 -5.33 -13.51 -2.35
N TYR A 210 -5.48 -12.51 -1.49
CA TYR A 210 -6.34 -12.54 -0.31
C TYR A 210 -7.41 -11.44 -0.49
N PRO A 211 -8.55 -11.74 -1.13
CA PRO A 211 -9.54 -10.73 -1.45
C PRO A 211 -10.16 -10.09 -0.22
N GLY A 212 -10.45 -8.80 -0.32
CA GLY A 212 -11.16 -8.05 0.72
C GLY A 212 -10.25 -7.43 1.78
N GLU A 213 -10.91 -6.86 2.76
CA GLU A 213 -10.30 -6.13 3.87
C GLU A 213 -10.87 -6.66 5.19
N ASP A 214 -10.01 -7.22 6.02
CA ASP A 214 -10.38 -7.73 7.35
C ASP A 214 -9.84 -6.78 8.45
N GLU A 215 -10.06 -5.46 8.33
CA GLU A 215 -9.53 -4.46 9.26
C GLU A 215 -9.94 -4.74 10.70
N MET A 216 -11.23 -4.97 10.95
CA MET A 216 -11.74 -5.27 12.30
C MET A 216 -11.18 -6.56 12.85
N GLN A 217 -11.06 -7.60 12.02
CA GLN A 217 -10.46 -8.86 12.41
C GLN A 217 -8.95 -8.70 12.68
N SER A 218 -8.25 -7.92 11.87
CA SER A 218 -6.84 -7.61 12.03
C SER A 218 -6.56 -6.86 13.33
N LEU A 219 -7.42 -5.90 13.69
CA LEU A 219 -7.39 -5.19 14.98
C LEU A 219 -7.63 -6.15 16.14
N ALA A 220 -8.69 -6.98 16.05
CA ALA A 220 -9.04 -7.95 17.10
C ALA A 220 -7.90 -8.95 17.33
N PHE A 221 -7.31 -9.50 16.30
CA PHE A 221 -6.16 -10.41 16.42
C PHE A 221 -4.91 -9.70 16.96
N GLY A 222 -4.68 -8.43 16.61
CA GLY A 222 -3.63 -7.63 17.22
C GLY A 222 -3.78 -7.52 18.73
N CYS A 223 -5.01 -7.23 19.19
CA CYS A 223 -5.36 -7.19 20.60
C CYS A 223 -5.14 -8.54 21.30
N LEU A 224 -5.65 -9.61 20.69
CA LEU A 224 -5.56 -10.96 21.25
C LEU A 224 -4.12 -11.42 21.43
N ARG A 225 -3.20 -11.10 20.51
CA ARG A 225 -1.78 -11.44 20.66
C ARG A 225 -1.15 -10.78 21.89
N VAL A 226 -1.48 -9.51 22.14
CA VAL A 226 -1.00 -8.82 23.35
C VAL A 226 -1.63 -9.43 24.61
N LEU A 227 -2.94 -9.70 24.62
CA LEU A 227 -3.63 -10.29 25.77
C LEU A 227 -3.15 -11.72 26.08
N ARG A 228 -2.71 -12.46 25.07
CA ARG A 228 -2.14 -13.82 25.23
C ARG A 228 -0.65 -13.82 25.54
N GLY A 229 -0.01 -12.66 25.60
CA GLY A 229 1.43 -12.54 25.84
C GLY A 229 2.30 -12.96 24.64
N GLU A 230 1.72 -13.13 23.47
CA GLU A 230 2.43 -13.44 22.22
C GLU A 230 3.19 -12.23 21.68
N GLU A 231 2.71 -11.02 22.01
CA GLU A 231 3.37 -9.75 21.70
C GLU A 231 3.34 -8.83 22.93
N THR A 232 4.39 -8.01 23.08
CA THR A 232 4.46 -7.01 24.16
C THR A 232 3.84 -5.70 23.67
N ALA A 233 2.94 -5.12 24.48
CA ALA A 233 2.43 -3.77 24.23
C ALA A 233 3.57 -2.75 24.25
N ARG A 234 3.62 -1.87 23.25
CA ARG A 234 4.62 -0.80 23.17
C ARG A 234 4.00 0.54 23.58
N THR A 235 4.75 1.33 24.29
CA THR A 235 4.37 2.71 24.61
C THR A 235 4.63 3.59 23.39
N TYR A 236 3.64 4.36 22.99
CA TYR A 236 3.82 5.36 21.93
C TYR A 236 4.73 6.48 22.45
N THR A 237 5.85 6.68 21.78
CA THR A 237 6.70 7.87 21.97
C THR A 237 6.55 8.75 20.75
N LYS A 238 6.08 9.99 20.95
CA LYS A 238 6.04 10.99 19.87
C LYS A 238 7.47 11.18 19.36
N VAL A 239 7.68 10.89 18.10
CA VAL A 239 8.95 11.19 17.42
C VAL A 239 8.82 12.63 16.92
N GLU A 240 9.63 13.54 17.44
CA GLU A 240 9.79 14.90 16.95
C GLU A 240 10.49 14.92 15.60
#